data_c4e36dd30e4b6c9e2a73bb928dedb94e
#
_entry.id   c4e36dd30e4b6c9e2a73bb928dedb94e
#
_cell.length_a   1.000
_cell.length_b   1.000
_cell.length_c   1.000
_cell.angle_alpha   90.00
_cell.angle_beta   90.00
_cell.angle_gamma   90.00
#
_symmetry.space_group_name_H-M   'P 1'
#
loop_
_entity.id
_entity.type
_entity.pdbx_description
1 polymer ?
#
loop_
_entity_poly.entity_id
_entity_poly.type
_entity_poly.pdbx_seq_one_letter_code
_entity_poly.pdbx_strand_id
1 'polypeptide(L)'
;GVQTCALPISLMSKFVFTSESVSEGHPDKVCDAISDAILDNLLAQDPDSRVACETLATTGTVVVSGEVTSKGFVDVERVVKDTLGEIGYTDKAYGMDNETVKVLSMLDKQSPEISQGVDEGSGLHDEQGAGDQGLMFGFACTETKELMPLPIHLSHRLVERMAILRKDGTIPWLRPDSKSQVSVAYKDGKPVSITNVVVATQHDDMMDQFGTESAEHDFVETEMISKIIKPVL
;
A
#
# COMPACT_ATOMS: atom_id res chain seq x y z
N GLY A 1 -32.56 -4.79 -18.62
CA GLY A 1 -31.83 -5.67 -19.50
C GLY A 1 -30.35 -5.46 -19.29
N VAL A 2 -29.64 -6.49 -18.81
CA VAL A 2 -28.20 -6.48 -18.67
C VAL A 2 -27.61 -6.50 -20.08
N GLN A 3 -27.01 -5.41 -20.51
CA GLN A 3 -26.30 -5.34 -21.78
C GLN A 3 -24.87 -5.80 -21.53
N THR A 4 -24.59 -7.10 -21.77
CA THR A 4 -23.23 -7.61 -21.82
C THR A 4 -22.55 -7.08 -23.06
N CYS A 5 -21.76 -6.02 -22.94
CA CYS A 5 -20.86 -5.57 -23.98
C CYS A 5 -19.61 -6.47 -23.98
N ALA A 6 -19.78 -7.72 -24.41
CA ALA A 6 -18.66 -8.57 -24.74
C ALA A 6 -18.26 -8.21 -26.19
N LEU A 7 -17.36 -7.24 -26.35
CA LEU A 7 -16.56 -7.21 -27.57
C LEU A 7 -15.83 -8.57 -27.63
N PRO A 8 -15.83 -9.26 -28.80
CA PRO A 8 -14.94 -10.39 -28.98
C PRO A 8 -13.52 -9.85 -28.97
N ILE A 9 -12.91 -9.84 -27.79
CA ILE A 9 -11.46 -9.73 -27.69
C ILE A 9 -10.99 -11.00 -28.42
N SER A 10 -10.43 -10.81 -29.61
CA SER A 10 -9.69 -11.85 -30.30
C SER A 10 -8.70 -12.36 -29.27
N LEU A 11 -8.93 -13.56 -28.74
CA LEU A 11 -8.05 -14.17 -27.76
C LEU A 11 -6.68 -14.28 -28.42
N MET A 12 -5.79 -13.35 -28.06
CA MET A 12 -4.39 -13.50 -28.42
C MET A 12 -3.95 -14.79 -27.80
N SER A 13 -3.63 -15.79 -28.60
CA SER A 13 -3.28 -17.13 -28.12
C SER A 13 -2.10 -17.12 -27.15
N LYS A 14 -1.32 -16.03 -27.14
CA LYS A 14 -0.16 -15.83 -26.24
C LYS A 14 0.03 -14.35 -25.92
N PHE A 15 0.22 -14.02 -24.66
CA PHE A 15 0.60 -12.68 -24.18
C PHE A 15 1.38 -12.80 -22.85
N VAL A 16 2.03 -11.70 -22.46
CA VAL A 16 2.64 -11.57 -21.13
C VAL A 16 1.87 -10.48 -20.38
N PHE A 17 1.51 -10.76 -19.13
CA PHE A 17 0.90 -9.79 -18.24
C PHE A 17 1.80 -9.56 -17.03
N THR A 18 1.97 -8.29 -16.64
CA THR A 18 2.85 -7.88 -15.55
C THR A 18 2.07 -7.09 -14.51
N SER A 19 2.34 -7.40 -13.24
CA SER A 19 1.81 -6.64 -12.11
C SER A 19 2.92 -6.28 -11.13
N GLU A 20 2.72 -5.18 -10.43
CA GLU A 20 3.62 -4.68 -9.40
C GLU A 20 2.92 -4.60 -8.04
N SER A 21 3.71 -4.66 -6.98
CA SER A 21 3.27 -4.40 -5.61
C SER A 21 4.35 -3.65 -4.84
N VAL A 22 3.94 -2.87 -3.86
CA VAL A 22 4.81 -2.14 -2.95
C VAL A 22 4.61 -2.62 -1.52
N SER A 23 5.67 -2.55 -0.71
CA SER A 23 5.62 -2.94 0.71
C SER A 23 4.98 -1.86 1.58
N GLU A 24 4.75 -2.19 2.84
CA GLU A 24 4.20 -1.28 3.85
C GLU A 24 5.01 0.00 4.05
N GLY A 25 6.33 -0.04 3.79
CA GLY A 25 7.22 1.11 3.91
C GLY A 25 7.37 1.95 2.64
N HIS A 26 6.73 1.56 1.54
CA HIS A 26 6.71 2.42 0.35
C HIS A 26 5.91 3.70 0.65
N PRO A 27 6.34 4.90 0.18
CA PRO A 27 5.66 6.16 0.49
C PRO A 27 4.15 6.12 0.27
N ASP A 28 3.66 5.52 -0.82
CA ASP A 28 2.22 5.42 -1.09
C ASP A 28 1.50 4.59 -0.02
N LYS A 29 2.08 3.46 0.42
CA LYS A 29 1.50 2.63 1.47
C LYS A 29 1.60 3.24 2.86
N VAL A 30 2.67 3.98 3.12
CA VAL A 30 2.81 4.79 4.34
C VAL A 30 1.69 5.82 4.41
N CYS A 31 1.41 6.51 3.30
CA CYS A 31 0.32 7.48 3.22
C CYS A 31 -1.05 6.84 3.45
N ASP A 32 -1.33 5.72 2.79
CA ASP A 32 -2.55 4.93 3.02
C ASP A 32 -2.69 4.54 4.51
N ALA A 33 -1.63 3.96 5.09
CA ALA A 33 -1.64 3.51 6.49
C ALA A 33 -1.88 4.66 7.48
N ILE A 34 -1.30 5.84 7.24
CA ILE A 34 -1.53 7.01 8.08
C ILE A 34 -2.97 7.51 7.95
N SER A 35 -3.49 7.63 6.72
CA SER A 35 -4.88 8.06 6.49
C SER A 35 -5.88 7.10 7.14
N ASP A 36 -5.67 5.78 7.00
CA ASP A 36 -6.48 4.74 7.64
C ASP A 36 -6.39 4.80 9.17
N ALA A 37 -5.19 5.00 9.73
CA ALA A 37 -5.02 5.11 11.19
C ALA A 37 -5.73 6.34 11.78
N ILE A 38 -5.78 7.46 11.05
CA ILE A 38 -6.55 8.65 11.44
C ILE A 38 -8.05 8.35 11.39
N LEU A 39 -8.52 7.70 10.32
CA LEU A 39 -9.91 7.27 10.18
C LEU A 39 -10.32 6.34 11.33
N ASP A 40 -9.54 5.30 11.59
CA ASP A 40 -9.79 4.32 12.65
C ASP A 40 -9.86 4.98 14.04
N ASN A 41 -8.96 5.93 14.31
CA ASN A 41 -8.92 6.67 15.57
C ASN A 41 -10.18 7.49 15.81
N LEU A 42 -10.73 8.10 14.76
CA LEU A 42 -11.96 8.88 14.83
C LEU A 42 -13.20 7.98 14.92
N LEU A 43 -13.28 6.92 14.10
CA LEU A 43 -14.40 5.97 14.14
C LEU A 43 -14.51 5.21 15.48
N ALA A 44 -13.40 4.93 16.14
CA ALA A 44 -13.39 4.31 17.45
C ALA A 44 -14.06 5.18 18.53
N GLN A 45 -14.06 6.51 18.35
CA GLN A 45 -14.65 7.48 19.29
C GLN A 45 -16.05 7.91 18.85
N ASP A 46 -16.31 8.01 17.58
CA ASP A 46 -17.57 8.43 16.97
C ASP A 46 -17.81 7.62 15.69
N PRO A 47 -18.65 6.57 15.75
CA PRO A 47 -18.93 5.71 14.57
C PRO A 47 -19.58 6.46 13.40
N ASP A 48 -20.14 7.64 13.63
CA ASP A 48 -20.77 8.48 12.62
C ASP A 48 -19.77 9.47 11.98
N SER A 49 -18.47 9.36 12.30
CA SER A 49 -17.43 10.23 11.75
C SER A 49 -17.39 10.15 10.23
N ARG A 50 -17.27 11.31 9.58
CA ARG A 50 -16.97 11.43 8.16
C ARG A 50 -15.57 12.01 8.01
N VAL A 51 -14.70 11.27 7.33
CA VAL A 51 -13.27 11.56 7.26
C VAL A 51 -12.82 11.47 5.81
N ALA A 52 -12.45 12.59 5.25
CA ALA A 52 -11.74 12.72 3.99
C ALA A 52 -10.31 13.19 4.31
N CYS A 53 -9.40 12.23 4.51
CA CYS A 53 -8.04 12.48 4.96
C CYS A 53 -7.05 12.00 3.92
N GLU A 54 -6.27 12.93 3.39
CA GLU A 54 -5.21 12.69 2.41
C GLU A 54 -3.84 12.90 3.05
N THR A 55 -2.90 12.04 2.72
CA THR A 55 -1.54 12.10 3.25
C THR A 55 -0.53 12.16 2.12
N LEU A 56 0.53 12.95 2.31
CA LEU A 56 1.72 12.98 1.47
C LEU A 56 2.94 12.77 2.34
N ALA A 57 3.81 11.83 1.96
CA ALA A 57 5.06 11.54 2.64
C ALA A 57 6.26 11.80 1.74
N THR A 58 7.28 12.43 2.29
CA THR A 58 8.60 12.63 1.68
C THR A 58 9.68 12.53 2.76
N THR A 59 10.96 12.59 2.37
CA THR A 59 12.08 12.49 3.32
C THR A 59 11.89 13.41 4.52
N GLY A 60 11.80 12.83 5.71
CA GLY A 60 11.69 13.51 6.98
C GLY A 60 10.42 14.35 7.20
N THR A 61 9.42 14.26 6.31
CA THR A 61 8.21 15.10 6.42
C THR A 61 6.96 14.34 5.98
N VAL A 62 5.89 14.47 6.75
CA VAL A 62 4.54 14.00 6.43
C VAL A 62 3.59 15.19 6.47
N VAL A 63 2.76 15.32 5.45
CA VAL A 63 1.68 16.31 5.37
C VAL A 63 0.36 15.57 5.37
N VAL A 64 -0.53 15.95 6.28
CA VAL A 64 -1.90 15.42 6.39
C VAL A 64 -2.86 16.57 6.13
N SER A 65 -3.77 16.40 5.19
CA SER A 65 -4.75 17.43 4.82
C SER A 65 -6.11 16.79 4.56
N GLY A 66 -7.15 17.60 4.57
CA GLY A 66 -8.49 17.14 4.24
C GLY A 66 -9.57 17.74 5.15
N GLU A 67 -10.74 17.11 5.13
CA GLU A 67 -11.93 17.58 5.86
C GLU A 67 -12.48 16.47 6.75
N VAL A 68 -12.80 16.82 8.00
CA VAL A 68 -13.31 15.90 9.01
C VAL A 68 -14.56 16.46 9.68
N THR A 69 -15.58 15.62 9.82
CA THR A 69 -16.73 15.85 10.70
C THR A 69 -16.81 14.72 11.70
N SER A 70 -16.51 14.99 12.96
CA SER A 70 -16.51 14.02 14.05
C SER A 70 -16.73 14.73 15.39
N LYS A 71 -17.26 13.99 16.37
CA LYS A 71 -17.27 14.36 17.79
C LYS A 71 -16.00 13.90 18.51
N GLY A 72 -15.21 13.03 17.86
CA GLY A 72 -13.92 12.56 18.34
C GLY A 72 -12.80 13.59 18.15
N PHE A 73 -11.67 13.29 18.74
CA PHE A 73 -10.43 14.06 18.60
C PHE A 73 -9.28 13.13 18.20
N VAL A 74 -8.44 13.58 17.28
CA VAL A 74 -7.25 12.85 16.86
C VAL A 74 -6.00 13.71 17.03
N ASP A 75 -4.99 13.18 17.71
CA ASP A 75 -3.63 13.72 17.73
C ASP A 75 -2.90 13.20 16.50
N VAL A 76 -2.96 13.98 15.42
CA VAL A 76 -2.40 13.60 14.10
C VAL A 76 -0.91 13.34 14.19
N GLU A 77 -0.15 14.15 14.93
CA GLU A 77 1.30 13.95 15.07
C GLU A 77 1.63 12.62 15.72
N ARG A 78 0.91 12.29 16.78
CA ARG A 78 1.08 11.01 17.47
C ARG A 78 0.71 9.83 16.56
N VAL A 79 -0.43 9.88 15.88
CA VAL A 79 -0.86 8.80 14.97
C VAL A 79 0.16 8.57 13.85
N VAL A 80 0.69 9.64 13.25
CA VAL A 80 1.74 9.54 12.23
C VAL A 80 2.99 8.85 12.78
N LYS A 81 3.46 9.29 13.96
CA LYS A 81 4.66 8.72 14.60
C LYS A 81 4.48 7.26 14.98
N ASP A 82 3.35 6.90 15.56
CA ASP A 82 3.03 5.53 15.95
C ASP A 82 2.99 4.62 14.69
N THR A 83 2.30 5.05 13.62
CA THR A 83 2.22 4.32 12.35
C THR A 83 3.60 4.10 11.72
N LEU A 84 4.44 5.13 11.66
CA LEU A 84 5.81 5.00 11.15
C LEU A 84 6.65 4.03 11.98
N GLY A 85 6.50 4.07 13.31
CA GLY A 85 7.16 3.13 14.21
C GLY A 85 6.74 1.68 13.99
N GLU A 86 5.45 1.41 13.80
CA GLU A 86 4.89 0.08 13.52
C GLU A 86 5.37 -0.46 12.16
N ILE A 87 5.50 0.39 11.15
CA ILE A 87 6.07 0.04 9.86
C ILE A 87 7.56 -0.30 10.00
N GLY A 88 8.28 0.36 10.91
CA GLY A 88 9.70 0.14 11.16
C GLY A 88 10.60 1.29 10.72
N TYR A 89 10.08 2.47 10.53
CA TYR A 89 10.85 3.70 10.32
C TYR A 89 11.32 4.26 11.67
N THR A 90 12.38 3.69 12.19
CA THR A 90 12.93 3.97 13.52
C THR A 90 14.35 4.55 13.50
N ASP A 91 14.88 4.83 12.33
CA ASP A 91 16.22 5.40 12.14
C ASP A 91 16.21 6.43 11.01
N LYS A 92 16.88 7.56 11.25
CA LYS A 92 17.05 8.65 10.28
C LYS A 92 17.74 8.20 8.98
N ALA A 93 18.59 7.19 9.06
CA ALA A 93 19.26 6.62 7.89
C ALA A 93 18.29 6.04 6.85
N TYR A 94 17.04 5.73 7.25
CA TYR A 94 16.01 5.21 6.34
C TYR A 94 15.28 6.30 5.54
N GLY A 95 15.70 7.57 5.72
CA GLY A 95 15.06 8.72 5.09
C GLY A 95 13.82 9.24 5.81
N MET A 96 13.32 8.48 6.79
CA MET A 96 12.22 8.82 7.68
C MET A 96 12.43 8.17 9.05
N ASP A 97 12.00 8.82 10.10
CA ASP A 97 12.17 8.37 11.48
C ASP A 97 10.98 8.85 12.31
N ASN A 98 10.35 7.93 13.00
CA ASN A 98 9.12 8.17 13.76
C ASN A 98 9.26 9.19 14.91
N GLU A 99 10.48 9.40 15.43
CA GLU A 99 10.69 10.37 16.51
C GLU A 99 10.85 11.81 15.99
N THR A 100 11.57 11.97 14.89
CA THR A 100 12.01 13.29 14.39
C THR A 100 11.31 13.76 13.11
N VAL A 101 10.41 12.95 12.55
CA VAL A 101 9.61 13.32 11.37
C VAL A 101 8.84 14.62 11.64
N LYS A 102 8.87 15.52 10.67
CA LYS A 102 8.07 16.72 10.70
C LYS A 102 6.66 16.42 10.20
N VAL A 103 5.66 16.67 11.04
CA VAL A 103 4.25 16.49 10.70
C VAL A 103 3.60 17.86 10.48
N LEU A 104 2.96 18.03 9.33
CA LEU A 104 2.13 19.19 9.00
C LEU A 104 0.69 18.75 8.90
N SER A 105 -0.15 19.16 9.84
CA SER A 105 -1.59 18.87 9.82
C SER A 105 -2.36 20.09 9.30
N MET A 106 -3.17 19.86 8.27
CA MET A 106 -4.07 20.84 7.64
C MET A 106 -5.45 20.19 7.47
N LEU A 107 -5.97 19.60 8.59
CA LEU A 107 -7.32 19.05 8.63
C LEU A 107 -8.30 20.15 9.02
N ASP A 108 -9.31 20.37 8.19
CA ASP A 108 -10.38 21.34 8.39
C ASP A 108 -11.73 20.65 8.65
N LYS A 109 -12.73 21.42 9.05
CA LYS A 109 -14.12 20.95 9.12
C LYS A 109 -14.71 20.88 7.72
N GLN A 110 -15.52 19.84 7.48
CA GLN A 110 -16.24 19.68 6.22
C GLN A 110 -17.07 20.92 5.86
N SER A 111 -17.05 21.29 4.57
CA SER A 111 -17.88 22.38 4.03
C SER A 111 -19.37 22.16 4.31
N PRO A 112 -20.10 23.20 4.77
CA PRO A 112 -21.55 23.11 4.98
C PRO A 112 -22.35 22.73 3.74
N GLU A 113 -21.86 23.05 2.54
CA GLU A 113 -22.52 22.74 1.27
C GLU A 113 -22.45 21.25 0.93
N ILE A 114 -21.33 20.58 1.25
CA ILE A 114 -21.20 19.13 1.10
C ILE A 114 -22.01 18.41 2.18
N SER A 115 -22.01 18.93 3.40
CA SER A 115 -22.78 18.40 4.53
C SER A 115 -24.29 18.31 4.23
N GLN A 116 -24.88 19.29 3.51
CA GLN A 116 -26.27 19.25 3.11
C GLN A 116 -26.67 18.05 2.25
N GLY A 117 -25.73 17.49 1.47
CA GLY A 117 -25.97 16.32 0.63
C GLY A 117 -25.82 14.98 1.34
N VAL A 118 -25.19 14.97 2.54
CA VAL A 118 -24.80 13.76 3.28
C VAL A 118 -25.60 13.58 4.57
N ASP A 119 -25.98 14.67 5.26
CA ASP A 119 -26.63 14.61 6.59
C ASP A 119 -28.08 14.15 6.50
N GLU A 120 -28.45 13.13 7.32
CA GLU A 120 -29.84 12.70 7.47
C GLU A 120 -30.70 13.78 8.14
N GLY A 121 -31.82 14.05 7.54
CA GLY A 121 -32.86 14.91 8.13
C GLY A 121 -32.54 16.41 8.23
N SER A 122 -31.37 16.85 7.84
CA SER A 122 -30.95 18.27 7.79
C SER A 122 -30.60 18.76 6.40
N GLY A 123 -30.60 17.86 5.41
CA GLY A 123 -30.28 18.15 4.02
C GLY A 123 -31.48 18.23 3.09
N LEU A 124 -31.24 18.09 1.79
CA LEU A 124 -32.28 18.06 0.74
C LEU A 124 -33.01 16.70 0.68
N HIS A 125 -32.53 15.68 1.37
CA HIS A 125 -33.07 14.32 1.38
C HIS A 125 -33.17 13.78 2.80
N ASP A 126 -34.18 12.92 3.03
CA ASP A 126 -34.42 12.28 4.34
C ASP A 126 -33.42 11.12 4.61
N GLU A 127 -32.79 10.60 3.59
CA GLU A 127 -31.80 9.50 3.67
C GLU A 127 -30.40 10.03 3.49
N GLN A 128 -29.42 9.34 4.11
CA GLN A 128 -28.02 9.65 3.96
C GLN A 128 -27.58 9.55 2.49
N GLY A 129 -27.00 10.61 1.96
CA GLY A 129 -26.42 10.65 0.63
C GLY A 129 -24.93 10.21 0.59
N ALA A 130 -24.43 9.97 -0.61
CA ALA A 130 -23.00 9.77 -0.82
C ALA A 130 -22.28 11.13 -0.82
N GLY A 131 -21.08 11.17 -0.19
CA GLY A 131 -20.24 12.39 -0.14
C GLY A 131 -19.63 12.77 -1.49
N ASP A 132 -19.60 11.84 -2.46
CA ASP A 132 -19.05 12.06 -3.79
C ASP A 132 -19.69 11.10 -4.82
N GLN A 133 -19.44 11.35 -6.10
CA GLN A 133 -19.79 10.44 -7.19
C GLN A 133 -18.93 9.17 -7.10
N GLY A 134 -19.46 8.03 -7.53
CA GLY A 134 -18.73 6.76 -7.51
C GLY A 134 -19.01 5.88 -8.70
N LEU A 135 -17.96 5.26 -9.24
CA LEU A 135 -18.03 4.17 -10.21
C LEU A 135 -17.05 3.08 -9.78
N MET A 136 -17.53 1.85 -9.68
CA MET A 136 -16.73 0.74 -9.19
C MET A 136 -16.67 -0.38 -10.21
N PHE A 137 -15.47 -0.97 -10.35
CA PHE A 137 -15.23 -2.16 -11.14
C PHE A 137 -14.78 -3.29 -10.21
N GLY A 138 -15.28 -4.49 -10.46
CA GLY A 138 -14.86 -5.70 -9.76
C GLY A 138 -14.35 -6.73 -10.75
N PHE A 139 -13.27 -7.43 -10.36
CA PHE A 139 -12.72 -8.55 -11.12
C PHE A 139 -12.28 -9.67 -10.20
N ALA A 140 -12.61 -10.90 -10.54
CA ALA A 140 -12.13 -12.10 -9.87
C ALA A 140 -11.90 -13.21 -10.91
N CYS A 141 -10.93 -14.08 -10.64
CA CYS A 141 -10.61 -15.23 -11.50
C CYS A 141 -10.19 -16.42 -10.65
N THR A 142 -10.06 -17.61 -11.29
CA THR A 142 -9.71 -18.85 -10.60
C THR A 142 -8.24 -19.24 -10.73
N GLU A 143 -7.36 -18.27 -10.97
CA GLU A 143 -5.93 -18.52 -11.12
C GLU A 143 -5.24 -18.83 -9.79
N THR A 144 -5.77 -18.29 -8.70
CA THR A 144 -5.30 -18.51 -7.33
C THR A 144 -6.45 -18.85 -6.39
N LYS A 145 -6.15 -19.37 -5.20
CA LYS A 145 -7.15 -19.67 -4.17
C LYS A 145 -7.87 -18.42 -3.65
N GLU A 146 -7.19 -17.28 -3.71
CA GLU A 146 -7.66 -15.97 -3.31
C GLU A 146 -8.54 -15.31 -4.38
N LEU A 147 -8.82 -16.02 -5.49
CA LEU A 147 -9.57 -15.53 -6.65
C LEU A 147 -8.94 -14.29 -7.32
N MET A 148 -7.64 -14.15 -7.19
CA MET A 148 -6.84 -13.06 -7.75
C MET A 148 -6.02 -13.52 -8.96
N PRO A 149 -5.75 -12.61 -9.92
CA PRO A 149 -4.81 -12.90 -11.01
C PRO A 149 -3.42 -13.24 -10.49
N LEU A 150 -2.77 -14.25 -11.10
CA LEU A 150 -1.49 -14.77 -10.63
C LEU A 150 -0.37 -13.70 -10.54
N PRO A 151 -0.18 -12.77 -11.50
CA PRO A 151 0.90 -11.79 -11.40
C PRO A 151 0.80 -10.89 -10.17
N ILE A 152 -0.38 -10.32 -9.90
CA ILE A 152 -0.56 -9.44 -8.74
C ILE A 152 -0.50 -10.22 -7.42
N HIS A 153 -1.05 -11.43 -7.40
CA HIS A 153 -0.97 -12.29 -6.22
C HIS A 153 0.49 -12.57 -5.84
N LEU A 154 1.32 -12.99 -6.79
CA LEU A 154 2.74 -13.26 -6.52
C LEU A 154 3.50 -11.99 -6.12
N SER A 155 3.21 -10.85 -6.77
CA SER A 155 3.81 -9.58 -6.38
C SER A 155 3.49 -9.22 -4.92
N HIS A 156 2.23 -9.37 -4.48
CA HIS A 156 1.85 -9.16 -3.09
C HIS A 156 2.59 -10.11 -2.14
N ARG A 157 2.67 -11.41 -2.47
CA ARG A 157 3.36 -12.40 -1.63
C ARG A 157 4.84 -12.11 -1.45
N LEU A 158 5.51 -11.57 -2.47
CA LEU A 158 6.93 -11.19 -2.39
C LEU A 158 7.14 -10.05 -1.37
N VAL A 159 6.38 -8.96 -1.45
CA VAL A 159 6.53 -7.83 -0.51
C VAL A 159 6.08 -8.18 0.91
N GLU A 160 5.02 -8.97 1.06
CA GLU A 160 4.56 -9.50 2.35
C GLU A 160 5.66 -10.35 3.02
N ARG A 161 6.29 -11.26 2.27
CA ARG A 161 7.37 -12.08 2.79
C ARG A 161 8.59 -11.25 3.21
N MET A 162 8.94 -10.22 2.45
CA MET A 162 10.01 -9.29 2.84
C MET A 162 9.69 -8.60 4.17
N ALA A 163 8.47 -8.11 4.35
CA ALA A 163 8.03 -7.47 5.59
C ALA A 163 8.10 -8.44 6.79
N ILE A 164 7.64 -9.69 6.61
CA ILE A 164 7.71 -10.73 7.65
C ILE A 164 9.16 -11.00 8.06
N LEU A 165 10.04 -11.30 7.09
CA LEU A 165 11.43 -11.68 7.37
C LEU A 165 12.28 -10.49 7.91
N ARG A 166 11.88 -9.26 7.61
CA ARG A 166 12.44 -8.07 8.22
C ARG A 166 12.02 -7.94 9.69
N LYS A 167 10.70 -8.04 9.96
CA LYS A 167 10.14 -7.86 11.31
C LYS A 167 10.52 -8.97 12.29
N ASP A 168 10.65 -10.20 11.83
CA ASP A 168 11.09 -11.32 12.67
C ASP A 168 12.62 -11.42 12.84
N GLY A 169 13.38 -10.54 12.16
CA GLY A 169 14.84 -10.47 12.24
C GLY A 169 15.58 -11.56 11.44
N THR A 170 14.89 -12.36 10.63
CA THR A 170 15.53 -13.38 9.78
C THR A 170 16.42 -12.75 8.71
N ILE A 171 16.04 -11.56 8.22
CA ILE A 171 16.85 -10.73 7.32
C ILE A 171 16.98 -9.33 7.94
N PRO A 172 17.94 -9.14 8.88
CA PRO A 172 17.99 -7.94 9.70
C PRO A 172 18.44 -6.68 8.95
N TRP A 173 19.05 -6.84 7.79
CA TRP A 173 19.52 -5.74 6.94
C TRP A 173 18.44 -5.20 5.98
N LEU A 174 17.27 -5.84 5.86
CA LEU A 174 16.13 -5.30 5.10
C LEU A 174 15.54 -4.07 5.79
N ARG A 175 15.11 -3.11 4.98
CA ARG A 175 14.43 -1.89 5.43
C ARG A 175 13.00 -1.82 4.88
N PRO A 176 12.15 -0.92 5.41
CA PRO A 176 10.71 -0.98 5.16
C PRO A 176 10.28 -0.82 3.70
N ASP A 177 10.99 0.01 2.91
CA ASP A 177 10.60 0.28 1.52
C ASP A 177 11.08 -0.82 0.58
N SER A 178 10.16 -1.40 -0.15
CA SER A 178 10.45 -2.36 -1.22
C SER A 178 9.34 -2.43 -2.26
N LYS A 179 9.72 -2.93 -3.45
CA LYS A 179 8.81 -3.16 -4.58
C LYS A 179 9.06 -4.55 -5.17
N SER A 180 8.02 -5.11 -5.73
CA SER A 180 8.12 -6.33 -6.53
C SER A 180 7.34 -6.19 -7.83
N GLN A 181 7.83 -6.86 -8.88
CA GLN A 181 7.14 -6.98 -10.16
C GLN A 181 7.21 -8.43 -10.63
N VAL A 182 6.09 -8.97 -11.09
CA VAL A 182 6.02 -10.33 -11.63
C VAL A 182 5.37 -10.29 -13.01
N SER A 183 6.06 -10.89 -13.99
CA SER A 183 5.54 -11.08 -15.35
C SER A 183 5.23 -12.54 -15.59
N VAL A 184 4.03 -12.81 -16.08
CA VAL A 184 3.52 -14.16 -16.36
C VAL A 184 3.13 -14.27 -17.83
N ALA A 185 3.60 -15.34 -18.49
CA ALA A 185 3.14 -15.70 -19.82
C ALA A 185 1.83 -16.44 -19.74
N TYR A 186 0.91 -16.06 -20.63
CA TYR A 186 -0.41 -16.65 -20.77
C TYR A 186 -0.54 -17.33 -22.13
N LYS A 187 -1.25 -18.45 -22.15
CA LYS A 187 -1.68 -19.12 -23.35
C LYS A 187 -3.15 -19.53 -23.21
N ASP A 188 -3.95 -19.15 -24.19
CA ASP A 188 -5.38 -19.42 -24.25
C ASP A 188 -6.12 -19.02 -22.94
N GLY A 189 -5.74 -17.83 -22.41
CA GLY A 189 -6.33 -17.27 -21.20
C GLY A 189 -5.87 -17.90 -19.88
N LYS A 190 -4.85 -18.77 -19.90
CA LYS A 190 -4.32 -19.44 -18.70
C LYS A 190 -2.84 -19.10 -18.47
N PRO A 191 -2.42 -18.89 -17.22
CA PRO A 191 -1.01 -18.71 -16.90
C PRO A 191 -0.22 -20.00 -17.18
N VAL A 192 0.95 -19.88 -17.82
CA VAL A 192 1.78 -21.04 -18.19
C VAL A 192 3.19 -20.99 -17.61
N SER A 193 3.76 -19.82 -17.42
CA SER A 193 5.08 -19.66 -16.82
C SER A 193 5.31 -18.26 -16.32
N ILE A 194 6.11 -18.11 -15.27
CA ILE A 194 6.67 -16.84 -14.84
C ILE A 194 7.86 -16.54 -15.77
N THR A 195 7.87 -15.35 -16.37
CA THR A 195 8.89 -14.95 -17.33
C THR A 195 9.90 -13.97 -16.74
N ASN A 196 9.49 -13.20 -15.74
CA ASN A 196 10.38 -12.25 -15.07
C ASN A 196 9.88 -11.98 -13.64
N VAL A 197 10.85 -11.78 -12.74
CA VAL A 197 10.62 -11.27 -11.37
C VAL A 197 11.64 -10.18 -11.10
N VAL A 198 11.16 -9.02 -10.69
CA VAL A 198 12.00 -7.92 -10.23
C VAL A 198 11.65 -7.64 -8.77
N VAL A 199 12.67 -7.51 -7.94
CA VAL A 199 12.54 -7.08 -6.54
C VAL A 199 13.55 -5.97 -6.31
N ALA A 200 13.07 -4.84 -5.81
CA ALA A 200 13.90 -3.74 -5.35
C ALA A 200 13.58 -3.50 -3.87
N THR A 201 14.61 -3.34 -3.05
CA THR A 201 14.45 -3.14 -1.62
C THR A 201 15.46 -2.15 -1.07
N GLN A 202 15.02 -1.33 -0.15
CA GLN A 202 15.91 -0.58 0.73
C GLN A 202 16.58 -1.55 1.70
N HIS A 203 17.87 -1.41 1.92
CA HIS A 203 18.64 -2.22 2.85
C HIS A 203 19.73 -1.38 3.51
N ASP A 204 20.35 -1.93 4.56
CA ASP A 204 21.51 -1.30 5.18
C ASP A 204 22.70 -1.24 4.22
N ASP A 205 23.56 -0.25 4.41
CA ASP A 205 24.89 -0.23 3.83
C ASP A 205 25.75 -1.26 4.55
N MET A 206 26.21 -2.25 3.82
CA MET A 206 27.03 -3.36 4.35
C MET A 206 28.45 -3.33 3.76
N MET A 207 28.87 -2.20 3.17
CA MET A 207 30.21 -2.04 2.57
C MET A 207 31.35 -2.39 3.53
N ASP A 208 31.21 -2.06 4.80
CA ASP A 208 32.21 -2.42 5.83
C ASP A 208 32.38 -3.94 6.00
N GLN A 209 31.30 -4.70 5.74
CA GLN A 209 31.32 -6.17 5.83
C GLN A 209 31.88 -6.82 4.56
N PHE A 210 31.53 -6.30 3.38
CA PHE A 210 31.85 -6.94 2.09
C PHE A 210 32.99 -6.28 1.34
N GLY A 211 33.34 -5.04 1.65
CA GLY A 211 34.49 -4.31 1.10
C GLY A 211 34.32 -3.81 -0.33
N THR A 212 33.32 -4.29 -1.09
CA THR A 212 33.01 -3.85 -2.45
C THR A 212 31.50 -3.92 -2.70
N GLU A 213 30.96 -2.98 -3.49
CA GLU A 213 29.57 -2.97 -3.92
C GLU A 213 29.17 -4.28 -4.63
N SER A 214 30.06 -4.86 -5.44
CA SER A 214 29.77 -6.12 -6.14
C SER A 214 29.58 -7.29 -5.17
N ALA A 215 30.40 -7.39 -4.14
CA ALA A 215 30.30 -8.49 -3.16
C ALA A 215 29.05 -8.32 -2.27
N GLU A 216 28.70 -7.10 -1.90
CA GLU A 216 27.46 -6.78 -1.20
C GLU A 216 26.24 -7.12 -2.07
N HIS A 217 26.22 -6.70 -3.33
CA HIS A 217 25.14 -6.99 -4.27
C HIS A 217 24.97 -8.51 -4.47
N ASP A 218 26.05 -9.26 -4.69
CA ASP A 218 25.98 -10.72 -4.86
C ASP A 218 25.40 -11.42 -3.62
N PHE A 219 25.75 -10.93 -2.42
CA PHE A 219 25.17 -11.43 -1.17
C PHE A 219 23.67 -11.13 -1.10
N VAL A 220 23.28 -9.87 -1.31
CA VAL A 220 21.87 -9.44 -1.29
C VAL A 220 21.05 -10.24 -2.30
N GLU A 221 21.53 -10.37 -3.54
CA GLU A 221 20.85 -11.14 -4.59
C GLU A 221 20.65 -12.60 -4.18
N THR A 222 21.72 -13.25 -3.65
CA THR A 222 21.65 -14.64 -3.20
C THR A 222 20.62 -14.85 -2.08
N GLU A 223 20.62 -13.97 -1.08
CA GLU A 223 19.67 -13.99 0.03
C GLU A 223 18.23 -13.74 -0.44
N MET A 224 18.02 -12.75 -1.32
CA MET A 224 16.72 -12.44 -1.88
C MET A 224 16.16 -13.60 -2.70
N ILE A 225 16.99 -14.23 -3.56
CA ILE A 225 16.58 -15.39 -4.35
C ILE A 225 16.21 -16.56 -3.44
N SER A 226 17.05 -16.87 -2.45
CA SER A 226 16.89 -18.07 -1.63
C SER A 226 15.78 -17.96 -0.59
N LYS A 227 15.68 -16.80 0.07
CA LYS A 227 14.75 -16.60 1.21
C LYS A 227 13.41 -15.94 0.82
N ILE A 228 13.39 -15.16 -0.26
CA ILE A 228 12.20 -14.42 -0.69
C ILE A 228 11.59 -15.04 -1.95
N ILE A 229 12.34 -15.04 -3.07
CA ILE A 229 11.76 -15.35 -4.38
C ILE A 229 11.38 -16.84 -4.49
N LYS A 230 12.35 -17.75 -4.29
CA LYS A 230 12.09 -19.20 -4.43
C LYS A 230 10.98 -19.74 -3.53
N PRO A 231 10.83 -19.30 -2.25
CA PRO A 231 9.74 -19.81 -1.41
C PRO A 231 8.34 -19.29 -1.77
N VAL A 232 8.24 -18.22 -2.55
CA VAL A 232 6.98 -17.62 -2.99
C VAL A 232 6.52 -18.21 -4.33
N LEU A 233 7.45 -18.52 -5.23
CA LEU A 233 7.19 -19.07 -6.58
C LEU A 233 7.02 -20.58 -6.57
#